data_ed1e954b0ce38af09fbd55c1da288a92
#
_entry.id   ed1e954b0ce38af09fbd55c1da288a92
#
_cell.length_a   1.000
_cell.length_b   1.000
_cell.length_c   1.000
_cell.angle_alpha   90.00
_cell.angle_beta   90.00
_cell.angle_gamma   90.00
#
_symmetry.space_group_name_H-M   'P 1'
#
loop_
_entity.id
_entity.type
_entity.pdbx_description
1 polymer ?
#
loop_
_entity_poly.entity_id
_entity_poly.type
_entity_poly.pdbx_seq_one_letter_code
_entity_poly.pdbx_strand_id
1 'polypeptide(L)'
;FLVKINKIYGGNRMIIDSYDINSEPIVKLENFYGEKQHLVKKCMVIFSKVIYEYMLEKFPCRQIAEVRACNGNIPVWTLPYEEETIAFYLTPIGSALAAGMIAEVNHLTGASVFIMFGSCGSLDKEATDGKFILPTEAYRGEGLSYYFAEPQDYIKIKNTDKLAEFFKERKLPYVQGRVWTTDSMLRETVNLVRKRKEEGCIAVEMELAGVQAISDFYGFELYDFLVAGDVLIEGNYETDGLSAANHDLDKLFLALQIAKNMRIEGR
;
A
#
# COMPACT_ATOMS: atom_id res chain seq x y z
N PHE A 1 -16.18 -20.13 16.23
CA PHE A 1 -15.89 -20.04 14.76
C PHE A 1 -14.72 -20.99 14.41
N LEU A 2 -13.58 -20.91 15.09
CA LEU A 2 -12.40 -21.79 14.93
C LEU A 2 -12.73 -23.29 15.12
N VAL A 3 -13.59 -23.63 16.08
CA VAL A 3 -14.03 -25.03 16.33
C VAL A 3 -14.86 -25.60 15.16
N LYS A 4 -15.56 -24.76 14.41
CA LYS A 4 -16.30 -25.18 13.20
C LYS A 4 -15.38 -25.39 11.99
N ILE A 5 -14.33 -24.59 11.86
CA ILE A 5 -13.33 -24.70 10.77
C ILE A 5 -12.51 -25.98 10.93
N ASN A 6 -12.05 -26.30 12.13
CA ASN A 6 -11.35 -27.57 12.42
C ASN A 6 -12.16 -28.81 12.10
N LYS A 7 -13.48 -28.75 12.16
CA LYS A 7 -14.38 -29.86 11.83
C LYS A 7 -14.59 -30.09 10.34
N ILE A 8 -14.38 -29.05 9.54
CA ILE A 8 -14.57 -29.08 8.07
C ILE A 8 -13.29 -29.50 7.34
N TYR A 9 -12.11 -29.11 7.83
CA TYR A 9 -10.83 -29.28 7.14
C TYR A 9 -9.86 -30.31 7.76
N GLY A 10 -10.34 -31.16 8.68
CA GLY A 10 -9.60 -32.35 9.12
C GLY A 10 -8.19 -32.10 9.64
N GLY A 11 -7.94 -31.00 10.34
CA GLY A 11 -6.64 -30.70 10.95
C GLY A 11 -5.57 -30.13 10.00
N ASN A 12 -5.90 -29.75 8.78
CA ASN A 12 -4.98 -29.02 7.91
C ASN A 12 -4.80 -27.59 8.43
N ARG A 13 -3.58 -27.24 8.81
CA ARG A 13 -3.23 -25.87 9.19
C ARG A 13 -3.29 -24.98 7.95
N MET A 14 -3.97 -23.85 8.06
CA MET A 14 -4.07 -22.83 7.01
C MET A 14 -3.19 -21.64 7.38
N ILE A 15 -2.94 -20.76 6.42
CA ILE A 15 -2.17 -19.51 6.64
C ILE A 15 -2.74 -18.64 7.78
N ILE A 16 -4.03 -18.75 8.07
CA ILE A 16 -4.69 -18.06 9.19
C ILE A 16 -4.12 -18.42 10.57
N ASP A 17 -3.40 -19.53 10.70
CA ASP A 17 -2.72 -19.94 11.94
C ASP A 17 -1.37 -19.20 12.13
N SER A 18 -0.96 -18.36 11.17
CA SER A 18 0.30 -17.62 11.21
C SER A 18 0.25 -16.37 12.11
N TYR A 19 -0.94 -15.95 12.55
CA TYR A 19 -1.08 -14.81 13.43
C TYR A 19 -0.71 -15.17 14.88
N ASP A 20 0.41 -14.64 15.33
CA ASP A 20 0.92 -14.83 16.68
C ASP A 20 1.48 -13.51 17.25
N ILE A 21 0.63 -12.81 18.01
CA ILE A 21 1.01 -11.56 18.69
C ILE A 21 1.53 -11.78 20.11
N ASN A 22 1.51 -13.02 20.62
CA ASN A 22 1.82 -13.34 22.01
C ASN A 22 3.28 -13.74 22.21
N SER A 23 4.03 -13.92 21.11
CA SER A 23 5.46 -14.25 21.19
C SER A 23 6.32 -13.22 20.47
N GLU A 24 7.53 -13.01 20.98
CA GLU A 24 8.52 -12.12 20.41
C GLU A 24 9.13 -12.69 19.12
N PRO A 25 9.35 -11.87 18.08
CA PRO A 25 10.05 -12.31 16.89
C PRO A 25 11.51 -12.63 17.23
N ILE A 26 12.01 -13.76 16.70
CA ILE A 26 13.41 -14.15 16.83
C ILE A 26 14.29 -13.22 15.99
N VAL A 27 13.84 -12.87 14.79
CA VAL A 27 14.55 -11.97 13.86
C VAL A 27 14.06 -10.54 14.08
N LYS A 28 14.99 -9.65 14.43
CA LYS A 28 14.71 -8.23 14.67
C LYS A 28 15.51 -7.35 13.70
N LEU A 29 14.98 -6.19 13.35
CA LEU A 29 15.64 -5.26 12.41
C LEU A 29 16.98 -4.75 12.95
N GLU A 30 17.11 -4.65 14.28
CA GLU A 30 18.36 -4.32 14.96
C GLU A 30 19.50 -5.28 14.65
N ASN A 31 19.20 -6.55 14.35
CA ASN A 31 20.19 -7.54 13.97
C ASN A 31 20.85 -7.23 12.61
N PHE A 32 20.16 -6.50 11.73
CA PHE A 32 20.64 -6.16 10.39
C PHE A 32 21.17 -4.73 10.29
N TYR A 33 20.53 -3.81 11.02
CA TYR A 33 20.71 -2.36 10.82
C TYR A 33 21.27 -1.63 12.07
N GLY A 34 21.35 -2.32 13.23
CA GLY A 34 21.67 -1.65 14.51
C GLY A 34 20.51 -0.84 15.05
N GLU A 35 20.80 0.23 15.77
CA GLU A 35 19.78 1.05 16.44
C GLU A 35 18.87 1.77 15.44
N LYS A 36 17.58 1.87 15.80
CA LYS A 36 16.57 2.60 15.03
C LYS A 36 16.94 4.09 14.92
N GLN A 37 16.80 4.63 13.72
CA GLN A 37 17.08 6.02 13.41
C GLN A 37 15.82 6.89 13.50
N HIS A 38 16.00 8.24 13.62
CA HIS A 38 14.93 9.24 13.72
C HIS A 38 15.25 10.46 12.86
N LEU A 39 15.33 10.27 11.53
CA LEU A 39 15.77 11.29 10.58
C LEU A 39 14.61 12.08 9.99
N VAL A 40 13.49 11.41 9.70
CA VAL A 40 12.29 11.99 9.08
C VAL A 40 11.02 11.39 9.68
N LYS A 41 9.88 12.04 9.44
CA LYS A 41 8.58 11.58 9.92
C LYS A 41 7.70 10.99 8.81
N LYS A 42 7.86 11.47 7.59
CA LYS A 42 7.00 11.15 6.44
C LYS A 42 7.80 10.50 5.33
N CYS A 43 7.21 9.50 4.69
CA CYS A 43 7.83 8.78 3.58
C CYS A 43 6.81 8.46 2.49
N MET A 44 7.16 8.70 1.22
CA MET A 44 6.38 8.28 0.06
C MET A 44 6.86 6.91 -0.43
N VAL A 45 5.90 6.05 -0.76
CA VAL A 45 6.12 4.71 -1.31
C VAL A 45 5.87 4.78 -2.81
N ILE A 46 6.93 4.64 -3.61
CA ILE A 46 6.89 4.83 -5.06
C ILE A 46 7.00 3.48 -5.77
N PHE A 47 6.03 3.16 -6.65
CA PHE A 47 6.06 1.94 -7.48
C PHE A 47 6.62 2.21 -8.89
N SER A 48 6.48 3.44 -9.40
CA SER A 48 6.91 3.81 -10.74
C SER A 48 8.36 4.25 -10.77
N LYS A 49 9.19 3.52 -11.51
CA LYS A 49 10.57 3.93 -11.78
C LYS A 49 10.65 5.29 -12.49
N VAL A 50 9.73 5.58 -13.40
CA VAL A 50 9.68 6.89 -14.12
C VAL A 50 9.44 8.04 -13.13
N ILE A 51 8.49 7.89 -12.20
CA ILE A 51 8.24 8.89 -11.15
C ILE A 51 9.47 9.04 -10.25
N TYR A 52 10.06 7.92 -9.83
CA TYR A 52 11.25 7.91 -8.98
C TYR A 52 12.44 8.63 -9.64
N GLU A 53 12.73 8.35 -10.92
CA GLU A 53 13.81 8.99 -11.67
C GLU A 53 13.52 10.48 -11.90
N TYR A 54 12.26 10.85 -12.19
CA TYR A 54 11.84 12.23 -12.27
C TYR A 54 12.10 12.99 -10.95
N MET A 55 11.80 12.37 -9.81
CA MET A 55 12.08 12.99 -8.51
C MET A 55 13.58 13.23 -8.31
N LEU A 56 14.42 12.26 -8.62
CA LEU A 56 15.87 12.40 -8.50
C LEU A 56 16.45 13.49 -9.43
N GLU A 57 15.85 13.67 -10.60
CA GLU A 57 16.30 14.70 -11.56
C GLU A 57 15.82 16.11 -11.17
N LYS A 58 14.59 16.25 -10.71
CA LYS A 58 13.93 17.57 -10.57
C LYS A 58 14.02 18.18 -9.17
N PHE A 59 14.30 17.36 -8.14
CA PHE A 59 14.40 17.85 -6.76
C PHE A 59 15.83 17.69 -6.22
N PRO A 60 16.26 18.53 -5.28
CA PRO A 60 17.55 18.40 -4.61
C PRO A 60 17.51 17.22 -3.60
N CYS A 61 17.55 16.01 -4.12
CA CYS A 61 17.46 14.79 -3.32
C CYS A 61 18.77 14.45 -2.62
N ARG A 62 18.65 13.89 -1.40
CA ARG A 62 19.78 13.37 -0.64
C ARG A 62 19.48 11.96 -0.16
N GLN A 63 20.37 11.01 -0.45
CA GLN A 63 20.27 9.67 0.13
C GLN A 63 20.57 9.72 1.62
N ILE A 64 19.69 9.12 2.44
CA ILE A 64 19.79 9.09 3.90
C ILE A 64 19.92 7.70 4.48
N ALA A 65 19.47 6.68 3.75
CA ALA A 65 19.53 5.28 4.17
C ALA A 65 19.54 4.35 2.95
N GLU A 66 19.66 3.06 3.21
CA GLU A 66 19.62 2.01 2.19
C GLU A 66 19.10 0.72 2.81
N VAL A 67 18.03 0.15 2.25
CA VAL A 67 17.60 -1.20 2.58
C VAL A 67 18.48 -2.20 1.86
N ARG A 68 19.06 -3.14 2.61
CA ARG A 68 20.02 -4.12 2.08
C ARG A 68 19.32 -5.41 1.71
N ALA A 69 19.44 -5.81 0.44
CA ALA A 69 18.90 -7.06 -0.04
C ALA A 69 19.93 -7.79 -0.92
N CYS A 70 19.89 -9.13 -0.91
CA CYS A 70 20.83 -9.96 -1.67
C CYS A 70 20.72 -9.80 -3.20
N ASN A 71 19.59 -9.30 -3.68
CA ASN A 71 19.30 -9.06 -5.09
C ASN A 71 19.46 -7.58 -5.50
N GLY A 72 20.01 -6.74 -4.63
CA GLY A 72 20.26 -5.33 -4.86
C GLY A 72 19.69 -4.46 -3.75
N ASN A 73 20.42 -3.43 -3.38
CA ASN A 73 20.03 -2.51 -2.33
C ASN A 73 19.01 -1.49 -2.85
N ILE A 74 18.15 -1.01 -1.96
CA ILE A 74 17.14 0.00 -2.26
C ILE A 74 17.46 1.27 -1.50
N PRO A 75 17.91 2.33 -2.18
CA PRO A 75 18.24 3.59 -1.54
C PRO A 75 16.97 4.32 -1.08
N VAL A 76 17.06 4.93 0.10
CA VAL A 76 16.03 5.81 0.66
C VAL A 76 16.55 7.23 0.59
N TRP A 77 15.80 8.08 -0.10
CA TRP A 77 16.15 9.47 -0.35
C TRP A 77 15.26 10.40 0.45
N THR A 78 15.68 11.64 0.61
CA THR A 78 14.84 12.75 1.05
C THR A 78 14.84 13.85 0.00
N LEU A 79 13.76 14.60 -0.03
CA LEU A 79 13.64 15.88 -0.73
C LEU A 79 13.02 16.92 0.21
N PRO A 80 13.43 18.20 0.11
CA PRO A 80 12.70 19.30 0.70
C PRO A 80 11.47 19.61 -0.14
N TYR A 81 10.32 19.73 0.50
CA TYR A 81 9.09 20.17 -0.15
C TYR A 81 8.43 21.22 0.75
N GLU A 82 8.52 22.48 0.34
CA GLU A 82 8.17 23.65 1.14
C GLU A 82 8.88 23.60 2.52
N GLU A 83 8.16 23.52 3.64
CA GLU A 83 8.74 23.49 5.00
C GLU A 83 8.97 22.05 5.52
N GLU A 84 8.65 21.03 4.70
CA GLU A 84 8.76 19.61 5.06
C GLU A 84 10.00 18.96 4.44
N THR A 85 10.54 17.97 5.14
CA THR A 85 11.49 17.01 4.56
C THR A 85 10.81 15.67 4.45
N ILE A 86 10.62 15.20 3.22
CA ILE A 86 9.88 13.97 2.91
C ILE A 86 10.86 12.92 2.40
N ALA A 87 10.84 11.74 2.99
CA ALA A 87 11.58 10.60 2.45
C ALA A 87 10.80 9.93 1.30
N PHE A 88 11.50 9.19 0.46
CA PHE A 88 10.90 8.33 -0.55
C PHE A 88 11.86 7.21 -0.97
N TYR A 89 11.29 6.15 -1.52
CA TYR A 89 12.02 5.03 -2.09
C TYR A 89 11.20 4.35 -3.18
N LEU A 90 11.88 3.63 -4.08
CA LEU A 90 11.24 2.77 -5.07
C LEU A 90 10.98 1.40 -4.44
N THR A 91 9.73 1.06 -4.22
CA THR A 91 9.34 -0.23 -3.63
C THR A 91 9.22 -1.32 -4.70
N PRO A 92 9.54 -2.58 -4.38
CA PRO A 92 9.10 -3.72 -5.19
C PRO A 92 7.57 -3.86 -5.18
N ILE A 93 7.02 -4.54 -6.20
CA ILE A 93 5.61 -4.86 -6.33
C ILE A 93 5.29 -6.12 -5.50
N GLY A 94 4.11 -6.14 -4.92
CA GLY A 94 3.56 -7.25 -4.16
C GLY A 94 3.56 -7.04 -2.64
N SER A 95 2.50 -7.50 -2.01
CA SER A 95 2.18 -7.25 -0.60
C SER A 95 3.34 -7.57 0.35
N ALA A 96 3.95 -8.75 0.23
CA ALA A 96 5.03 -9.19 1.11
C ALA A 96 6.25 -8.28 1.06
N LEU A 97 6.62 -7.82 -0.15
CA LEU A 97 7.80 -6.99 -0.34
C LEU A 97 7.54 -5.54 0.05
N ALA A 98 6.45 -4.95 -0.43
CA ALA A 98 6.12 -3.55 -0.14
C ALA A 98 5.88 -3.32 1.36
N ALA A 99 5.17 -4.23 2.03
CA ALA A 99 4.92 -4.12 3.47
C ALA A 99 6.19 -4.34 4.31
N GLY A 100 7.02 -5.33 3.97
CA GLY A 100 8.31 -5.53 4.63
C GLY A 100 9.19 -4.28 4.54
N MET A 101 9.25 -3.66 3.35
CA MET A 101 9.99 -2.42 3.12
C MET A 101 9.56 -1.27 4.03
N ILE A 102 8.28 -1.11 4.30
CA ILE A 102 7.79 -0.05 5.21
C ILE A 102 8.38 -0.20 6.62
N ALA A 103 8.44 -1.42 7.16
CA ALA A 103 9.03 -1.67 8.48
C ALA A 103 10.54 -1.38 8.49
N GLU A 104 11.27 -1.82 7.45
CA GLU A 104 12.70 -1.56 7.32
C GLU A 104 12.99 -0.06 7.17
N VAL A 105 12.23 0.63 6.31
CA VAL A 105 12.35 2.10 6.12
C VAL A 105 12.01 2.85 7.40
N ASN A 106 10.98 2.43 8.16
CA ASN A 106 10.73 3.01 9.49
C ASN A 106 11.93 2.85 10.42
N HIS A 107 12.54 1.66 10.45
CA HIS A 107 13.70 1.40 11.31
C HIS A 107 14.90 2.29 10.92
N LEU A 108 15.17 2.38 9.61
CA LEU A 108 16.32 3.12 9.06
C LEU A 108 16.14 4.64 9.09
N THR A 109 14.93 5.17 9.15
CA THR A 109 14.66 6.61 8.99
C THR A 109 13.83 7.22 10.11
N GLY A 110 13.05 6.42 10.81
CA GLY A 110 12.07 6.89 11.80
C GLY A 110 10.72 7.30 11.20
N ALA A 111 10.55 7.21 9.87
CA ALA A 111 9.28 7.56 9.23
C ALA A 111 8.14 6.69 9.78
N SER A 112 7.05 7.34 10.20
CA SER A 112 5.86 6.69 10.75
C SER A 112 4.56 7.10 10.04
N VAL A 113 4.65 8.00 9.07
CA VAL A 113 3.56 8.40 8.18
C VAL A 113 3.97 8.06 6.76
N PHE A 114 3.22 7.16 6.14
CA PHE A 114 3.48 6.67 4.80
C PHE A 114 2.37 7.13 3.84
N ILE A 115 2.78 7.68 2.70
CA ILE A 115 1.90 8.04 1.60
C ILE A 115 2.19 7.06 0.47
N MET A 116 1.26 6.15 0.23
CA MET A 116 1.31 5.17 -0.85
C MET A 116 0.38 5.60 -1.98
N PHE A 117 0.79 5.40 -3.21
CA PHE A 117 -0.04 5.67 -4.37
C PHE A 117 0.40 4.83 -5.55
N GLY A 118 -0.57 4.36 -6.30
CA GLY A 118 -0.31 3.45 -7.41
C GLY A 118 -1.39 3.47 -8.49
N SER A 119 -1.30 2.52 -9.39
CA SER A 119 -2.36 2.14 -10.32
C SER A 119 -3.03 0.86 -9.83
N CYS A 120 -4.24 0.62 -10.30
CA CYS A 120 -5.02 -0.58 -10.04
C CYS A 120 -5.83 -0.99 -11.26
N GLY A 121 -6.26 -2.23 -11.31
CA GLY A 121 -7.28 -2.69 -12.23
C GLY A 121 -8.67 -2.28 -11.75
N SER A 122 -9.45 -1.64 -12.62
CA SER A 122 -10.85 -1.33 -12.34
C SER A 122 -11.72 -2.58 -12.45
N LEU A 123 -12.53 -2.83 -11.45
CA LEU A 123 -13.62 -3.82 -11.47
C LEU A 123 -14.98 -3.18 -11.80
N ASP A 124 -15.07 -1.86 -11.72
CA ASP A 124 -16.26 -1.06 -12.02
C ASP A 124 -15.85 0.22 -12.76
N LYS A 125 -15.82 0.14 -14.09
CA LYS A 125 -15.37 1.24 -14.96
C LYS A 125 -16.21 2.51 -14.76
N GLU A 126 -17.52 2.39 -14.62
CA GLU A 126 -18.41 3.54 -14.44
C GLU A 126 -18.13 4.29 -13.12
N ALA A 127 -17.86 3.53 -12.05
CA ALA A 127 -17.53 4.12 -10.77
C ALA A 127 -16.15 4.79 -10.74
N THR A 128 -15.14 4.22 -11.45
CA THR A 128 -13.73 4.60 -11.31
C THR A 128 -13.20 5.54 -12.39
N ASP A 129 -13.86 5.63 -13.55
CA ASP A 129 -13.37 6.40 -14.69
C ASP A 129 -13.20 7.90 -14.35
N GLY A 130 -12.01 8.44 -14.63
CA GLY A 130 -11.66 9.84 -14.37
C GLY A 130 -11.62 10.23 -12.88
N LYS A 131 -11.59 9.26 -11.96
CA LYS A 131 -11.58 9.52 -10.51
C LYS A 131 -10.40 8.84 -9.83
N PHE A 132 -9.94 9.45 -8.76
CA PHE A 132 -9.08 8.78 -7.78
C PHE A 132 -9.90 7.78 -6.97
N ILE A 133 -9.32 6.65 -6.65
CA ILE A 133 -9.93 5.63 -5.80
C ILE A 133 -9.33 5.74 -4.41
N LEU A 134 -10.19 5.91 -3.40
CA LEU A 134 -9.83 5.92 -1.99
C LEU A 134 -10.34 4.63 -1.36
N PRO A 135 -9.47 3.64 -1.10
CA PRO A 135 -9.87 2.36 -0.55
C PRO A 135 -10.45 2.49 0.86
N THR A 136 -11.60 1.83 1.11
CA THR A 136 -12.23 1.79 2.44
C THR A 136 -11.87 0.53 3.21
N GLU A 137 -11.81 -0.60 2.49
CA GLU A 137 -11.40 -1.91 2.98
C GLU A 137 -10.66 -2.64 1.85
N ALA A 138 -9.72 -3.50 2.19
CA ALA A 138 -9.02 -4.36 1.25
C ALA A 138 -9.33 -5.84 1.52
N TYR A 139 -9.78 -6.57 0.49
CA TYR A 139 -9.87 -8.04 0.56
C TYR A 139 -8.45 -8.61 0.62
N ARG A 140 -8.22 -9.52 1.57
CA ARG A 140 -6.91 -10.10 1.86
C ARG A 140 -6.67 -11.35 1.00
N GLY A 141 -6.51 -11.14 -0.31
CA GLY A 141 -6.18 -12.20 -1.29
C GLY A 141 -4.69 -12.48 -1.41
N GLU A 142 -3.93 -12.21 -0.36
CA GLU A 142 -2.48 -12.29 -0.26
C GLU A 142 -2.06 -13.01 1.04
N GLY A 143 -0.77 -13.23 1.24
CA GLY A 143 -0.27 -14.04 2.36
C GLY A 143 0.21 -13.24 3.57
N LEU A 144 0.79 -12.05 3.39
CA LEU A 144 1.51 -11.35 4.44
C LEU A 144 0.61 -10.84 5.57
N SER A 145 -0.54 -10.29 5.25
CA SER A 145 -1.43 -9.69 6.26
C SER A 145 -1.84 -10.65 7.36
N TYR A 146 -1.84 -11.96 7.08
CA TYR A 146 -2.17 -13.01 8.06
C TYR A 146 -1.11 -13.21 9.16
N TYR A 147 0.08 -12.63 9.03
CA TYR A 147 1.09 -12.59 10.09
C TYR A 147 0.92 -11.39 11.03
N PHE A 148 0.25 -10.32 10.59
CA PHE A 148 0.19 -9.04 11.29
C PHE A 148 -1.21 -8.61 11.73
N ALA A 149 -2.27 -9.27 11.24
CA ALA A 149 -3.65 -8.94 11.57
C ALA A 149 -4.48 -10.20 11.81
N GLU A 150 -5.46 -10.12 12.72
CA GLU A 150 -6.40 -11.22 12.99
C GLU A 150 -7.02 -11.75 11.69
N PRO A 151 -7.28 -13.08 11.61
CA PRO A 151 -7.87 -13.69 10.42
C PRO A 151 -9.27 -13.16 10.12
N GLN A 152 -9.40 -12.41 9.04
CA GLN A 152 -10.66 -11.88 8.48
C GLN A 152 -10.48 -11.78 6.96
N ASP A 153 -11.59 -11.74 6.22
CA ASP A 153 -11.55 -11.61 4.76
C ASP A 153 -11.13 -10.22 4.30
N TYR A 154 -11.48 -9.19 5.08
CA TYR A 154 -11.20 -7.78 4.78
C TYR A 154 -10.43 -7.11 5.91
N ILE A 155 -9.56 -6.16 5.55
CA ILE A 155 -8.92 -5.24 6.48
C ILE A 155 -9.41 -3.81 6.21
N LYS A 156 -9.74 -3.07 7.27
CA LYS A 156 -10.19 -1.68 7.16
C LYS A 156 -9.01 -0.75 6.87
N ILE A 157 -9.17 0.19 5.93
CA ILE A 157 -8.20 1.25 5.64
C ILE A 157 -8.52 2.47 6.51
N LYS A 158 -7.61 2.78 7.44
CA LYS A 158 -7.94 3.69 8.56
C LYS A 158 -8.08 5.16 8.19
N ASN A 159 -7.26 5.67 7.27
CA ASN A 159 -7.19 7.10 6.98
C ASN A 159 -7.97 7.52 5.73
N THR A 160 -8.83 6.66 5.20
CA THR A 160 -9.64 6.93 4.00
C THR A 160 -10.50 8.17 4.16
N ASP A 161 -11.15 8.35 5.32
CA ASP A 161 -12.04 9.49 5.57
C ASP A 161 -11.26 10.82 5.60
N LYS A 162 -10.05 10.83 6.20
CA LYS A 162 -9.16 12.00 6.20
C LYS A 162 -8.75 12.38 4.75
N LEU A 163 -8.45 11.37 3.91
CA LEU A 163 -8.19 11.61 2.49
C LEU A 163 -9.41 12.13 1.76
N ALA A 164 -10.58 11.56 2.00
CA ALA A 164 -11.83 12.00 1.37
C ALA A 164 -12.14 13.48 1.67
N GLU A 165 -11.93 13.91 2.91
CA GLU A 165 -12.04 15.34 3.29
C GLU A 165 -11.04 16.20 2.50
N PHE A 166 -9.77 15.79 2.43
CA PHE A 166 -8.74 16.49 1.68
C PHE A 166 -9.09 16.62 0.18
N PHE A 167 -9.59 15.55 -0.44
CA PHE A 167 -10.02 15.54 -1.84
C PHE A 167 -11.25 16.44 -2.07
N LYS A 168 -12.21 16.38 -1.17
CA LYS A 168 -13.42 17.20 -1.21
C LYS A 168 -13.11 18.70 -1.13
N GLU A 169 -12.26 19.11 -0.19
CA GLU A 169 -11.83 20.52 -0.05
C GLU A 169 -11.17 21.06 -1.33
N ARG A 170 -10.43 20.21 -2.05
CA ARG A 170 -9.74 20.57 -3.29
C ARG A 170 -10.54 20.33 -4.55
N LYS A 171 -11.79 19.87 -4.41
CA LYS A 171 -12.70 19.52 -5.52
C LYS A 171 -12.09 18.51 -6.49
N LEU A 172 -11.26 17.61 -6.00
CA LEU A 172 -10.70 16.52 -6.78
C LEU A 172 -11.74 15.41 -6.95
N PRO A 173 -11.93 14.86 -8.15
CA PRO A 173 -12.87 13.77 -8.35
C PRO A 173 -12.35 12.49 -7.68
N TYR A 174 -13.16 11.86 -6.86
CA TYR A 174 -12.82 10.58 -6.21
C TYR A 174 -14.02 9.68 -6.01
N VAL A 175 -13.76 8.42 -5.79
CA VAL A 175 -14.72 7.41 -5.36
C VAL A 175 -14.14 6.63 -4.17
N GLN A 176 -14.98 6.31 -3.21
CA GLN A 176 -14.63 5.41 -2.10
C GLN A 176 -15.22 4.03 -2.34
N GLY A 177 -14.46 2.98 -2.06
CA GLY A 177 -14.95 1.61 -2.20
C GLY A 177 -13.97 0.57 -1.70
N ARG A 178 -14.43 -0.68 -1.64
CA ARG A 178 -13.57 -1.82 -1.35
C ARG A 178 -12.62 -2.08 -2.50
N VAL A 179 -11.43 -2.57 -2.17
CA VAL A 179 -10.47 -3.07 -3.16
C VAL A 179 -10.14 -4.53 -2.88
N TRP A 180 -9.60 -5.20 -3.87
CA TRP A 180 -9.08 -6.55 -3.74
C TRP A 180 -7.56 -6.52 -3.85
N THR A 181 -6.85 -6.84 -2.77
CA THR A 181 -5.41 -7.13 -2.82
C THR A 181 -5.18 -8.57 -3.25
N THR A 182 -4.37 -8.80 -4.29
CA THR A 182 -4.04 -10.13 -4.81
C THR A 182 -2.53 -10.35 -4.94
N ASP A 183 -2.06 -11.55 -4.62
CA ASP A 183 -0.65 -11.94 -4.87
C ASP A 183 -0.40 -12.31 -6.35
N SER A 184 -1.45 -12.44 -7.18
CA SER A 184 -1.29 -12.90 -8.54
C SER A 184 -2.34 -12.37 -9.52
N MET A 185 -1.96 -11.34 -10.26
CA MET A 185 -2.78 -10.83 -11.37
C MET A 185 -3.15 -11.93 -12.40
N LEU A 186 -2.28 -12.92 -12.59
CA LEU A 186 -2.54 -14.04 -13.50
C LEU A 186 -3.66 -14.98 -13.01
N ARG A 187 -4.13 -14.81 -11.79
CA ARG A 187 -5.23 -15.57 -11.19
C ARG A 187 -6.48 -14.74 -10.92
N GLU A 188 -6.60 -13.57 -11.46
CA GLU A 188 -7.81 -12.75 -11.50
C GLU A 188 -8.83 -13.36 -12.48
N THR A 189 -9.36 -14.51 -12.09
CA THR A 189 -10.26 -15.30 -12.95
C THR A 189 -11.67 -14.68 -12.97
N VAL A 190 -12.44 -14.96 -14.01
CA VAL A 190 -13.82 -14.48 -14.19
C VAL A 190 -14.67 -14.69 -12.94
N ASN A 191 -14.60 -15.86 -12.33
CA ASN A 191 -15.38 -16.16 -11.12
C ASN A 191 -14.91 -15.35 -9.89
N LEU A 192 -13.59 -15.13 -9.73
CA LEU A 192 -13.06 -14.32 -8.64
C LEU A 192 -13.41 -12.84 -8.83
N VAL A 193 -13.25 -12.30 -10.04
CA VAL A 193 -13.67 -10.94 -10.38
C VAL A 193 -15.15 -10.74 -10.08
N ARG A 194 -16.03 -11.65 -10.55
CA ARG A 194 -17.46 -11.58 -10.24
C ARG A 194 -17.73 -11.57 -8.75
N LYS A 195 -17.12 -12.50 -8.02
CA LYS A 195 -17.27 -12.59 -6.56
C LYS A 195 -16.82 -11.31 -5.85
N ARG A 196 -15.68 -10.74 -6.23
CA ARG A 196 -15.20 -9.48 -5.61
C ARG A 196 -16.12 -8.30 -5.91
N LYS A 197 -16.65 -8.22 -7.14
CA LYS A 197 -17.67 -7.21 -7.51
C LYS A 197 -18.94 -7.37 -6.68
N GLU A 198 -19.45 -8.56 -6.52
CA GLU A 198 -20.62 -8.86 -5.67
C GLU A 198 -20.39 -8.48 -4.19
N GLU A 199 -19.16 -8.55 -3.72
CA GLU A 199 -18.74 -8.10 -2.38
C GLU A 199 -18.50 -6.60 -2.30
N GLY A 200 -18.66 -5.85 -3.39
CA GLY A 200 -18.50 -4.40 -3.46
C GLY A 200 -17.08 -3.90 -3.72
N CYS A 201 -16.17 -4.76 -4.20
CA CYS A 201 -14.87 -4.31 -4.67
C CYS A 201 -15.01 -3.59 -6.01
N ILE A 202 -14.44 -2.38 -6.09
CA ILE A 202 -14.41 -1.54 -7.29
C ILE A 202 -13.07 -1.58 -8.02
N ALA A 203 -12.02 -2.07 -7.37
CA ALA A 203 -10.68 -2.18 -7.93
C ALA A 203 -9.92 -3.39 -7.40
N VAL A 204 -8.84 -3.76 -8.09
CA VAL A 204 -7.86 -4.78 -7.69
C VAL A 204 -6.44 -4.21 -7.75
N GLU A 205 -5.62 -4.51 -6.76
CA GLU A 205 -4.23 -4.11 -6.62
C GLU A 205 -3.44 -5.22 -5.91
N MET A 206 -2.15 -5.02 -5.60
CA MET A 206 -1.30 -6.11 -5.13
C MET A 206 -0.64 -5.90 -3.75
N GLU A 207 -0.91 -4.80 -3.03
CA GLU A 207 -0.12 -4.40 -1.85
C GLU A 207 -0.92 -4.05 -0.60
N LEU A 208 -2.05 -3.37 -0.76
CA LEU A 208 -2.67 -2.57 0.29
C LEU A 208 -3.03 -3.35 1.55
N ALA A 209 -3.56 -4.58 1.41
CA ALA A 209 -3.95 -5.36 2.59
C ALA A 209 -2.76 -5.66 3.51
N GLY A 210 -1.62 -6.07 2.97
CA GLY A 210 -0.42 -6.32 3.75
C GLY A 210 0.22 -5.06 4.29
N VAL A 211 0.27 -3.99 3.50
CA VAL A 211 0.80 -2.68 3.93
C VAL A 211 -0.04 -2.08 5.05
N GLN A 212 -1.37 -2.19 4.98
CA GLN A 212 -2.24 -1.75 6.07
C GLN A 212 -2.05 -2.62 7.33
N ALA A 213 -1.96 -3.94 7.17
CA ALA A 213 -1.78 -4.86 8.31
C ALA A 213 -0.49 -4.56 9.08
N ILE A 214 0.63 -4.38 8.37
CA ILE A 214 1.92 -4.07 9.01
C ILE A 214 1.92 -2.65 9.61
N SER A 215 1.25 -1.70 8.96
CA SER A 215 1.10 -0.34 9.47
C SER A 215 0.31 -0.33 10.77
N ASP A 216 -0.77 -1.09 10.86
CA ASP A 216 -1.56 -1.23 12.07
C ASP A 216 -0.78 -1.88 13.21
N PHE A 217 -0.04 -2.93 12.89
CA PHE A 217 0.77 -3.68 13.86
C PHE A 217 1.85 -2.82 14.52
N TYR A 218 2.55 -1.99 13.73
CA TYR A 218 3.60 -1.10 14.24
C TYR A 218 3.11 0.29 14.63
N GLY A 219 1.83 0.61 14.42
CA GLY A 219 1.24 1.90 14.75
C GLY A 219 1.65 3.02 13.80
N PHE A 220 1.84 2.71 12.51
CA PHE A 220 2.10 3.70 11.47
C PHE A 220 0.79 4.26 10.91
N GLU A 221 0.85 5.50 10.42
CA GLU A 221 -0.22 6.09 9.61
C GLU A 221 0.04 5.78 8.14
N LEU A 222 -0.95 5.18 7.47
CA LEU A 222 -0.93 4.94 6.03
C LEU A 222 -2.01 5.79 5.37
N TYR A 223 -1.63 6.51 4.31
CA TYR A 223 -2.52 7.22 3.39
C TYR A 223 -2.33 6.61 2.01
N ASP A 224 -3.41 6.04 1.45
CA ASP A 224 -3.36 5.37 0.15
C ASP A 224 -4.43 5.87 -0.80
N PHE A 225 -4.04 6.10 -2.06
CA PHE A 225 -4.95 6.40 -3.15
C PHE A 225 -4.47 5.78 -4.46
N LEU A 226 -5.41 5.41 -5.31
CA LEU A 226 -5.15 4.68 -6.53
C LEU A 226 -5.76 5.39 -7.75
N VAL A 227 -5.25 5.05 -8.94
CA VAL A 227 -5.81 5.45 -10.23
C VAL A 227 -6.03 4.18 -11.06
N ALA A 228 -7.22 4.04 -11.64
CA ALA A 228 -7.49 2.92 -12.54
C ALA A 228 -6.66 3.05 -13.82
N GLY A 229 -5.88 2.01 -14.10
CA GLY A 229 -5.02 1.95 -15.29
C GLY A 229 -5.51 0.95 -16.34
N ASP A 230 -6.13 -0.10 -15.88
CA ASP A 230 -6.70 -1.17 -16.70
C ASP A 230 -8.10 -1.51 -16.20
N VAL A 231 -8.86 -2.25 -17.00
CA VAL A 231 -10.24 -2.60 -16.67
C VAL A 231 -10.47 -4.09 -16.88
N LEU A 232 -10.91 -4.76 -15.82
CA LEU A 232 -11.25 -6.18 -15.84
C LEU A 232 -12.76 -6.34 -16.07
N ILE A 233 -13.12 -6.61 -17.32
CA ILE A 233 -14.50 -6.89 -17.73
C ILE A 233 -14.64 -8.39 -17.99
N GLU A 234 -15.78 -8.97 -17.66
CA GLU A 234 -16.04 -10.38 -17.94
C GLU A 234 -15.83 -10.69 -19.44
N GLY A 235 -14.83 -11.52 -19.72
CA GLY A 235 -14.46 -11.89 -21.10
C GLY A 235 -13.57 -10.87 -21.83
N ASN A 236 -13.18 -9.76 -21.21
CA ASN A 236 -12.30 -8.76 -21.81
C ASN A 236 -11.35 -8.14 -20.79
N TYR A 237 -10.16 -7.75 -21.26
CA TYR A 237 -9.17 -7.03 -20.46
C TYR A 237 -8.67 -5.80 -21.25
N GLU A 238 -8.98 -4.61 -20.75
CA GLU A 238 -8.61 -3.34 -21.37
C GLU A 238 -7.37 -2.75 -20.68
N THR A 239 -6.30 -2.51 -21.44
CA THR A 239 -5.00 -2.04 -20.90
C THR A 239 -4.58 -0.66 -21.40
N ASP A 240 -5.40 0.01 -22.19
CA ASP A 240 -5.01 1.26 -22.87
C ASP A 240 -4.58 2.38 -21.93
N GLY A 241 -5.13 2.41 -20.71
CA GLY A 241 -4.79 3.38 -19.68
C GLY A 241 -3.62 3.00 -18.77
N LEU A 242 -3.17 1.75 -18.78
CA LEU A 242 -2.24 1.21 -17.78
C LEU A 242 -0.91 1.96 -17.73
N SER A 243 -0.28 2.21 -18.88
CA SER A 243 1.00 2.93 -18.93
C SER A 243 0.87 4.38 -18.42
N ALA A 244 -0.19 5.07 -18.81
CA ALA A 244 -0.46 6.43 -18.34
C ALA A 244 -0.71 6.44 -16.82
N ALA A 245 -1.57 5.56 -16.30
CA ALA A 245 -1.86 5.48 -14.88
C ALA A 245 -0.62 5.12 -14.04
N ASN A 246 0.25 4.22 -14.52
CA ASN A 246 1.48 3.84 -13.82
C ASN A 246 2.44 5.02 -13.65
N HIS A 247 2.56 5.89 -14.64
CA HIS A 247 3.60 6.93 -14.71
C HIS A 247 3.06 8.35 -14.58
N ASP A 248 1.81 8.51 -14.17
CA ASP A 248 1.16 9.80 -14.02
C ASP A 248 1.82 10.64 -12.91
N LEU A 249 2.41 11.77 -13.31
CA LEU A 249 3.07 12.72 -12.40
C LEU A 249 2.07 13.48 -11.51
N ASP A 250 0.81 13.60 -11.92
CA ASP A 250 -0.20 14.26 -11.09
C ASP A 250 -0.39 13.52 -9.77
N LYS A 251 -0.23 12.18 -9.76
CA LYS A 251 -0.20 11.39 -8.52
C LYS A 251 0.95 11.78 -7.61
N LEU A 252 2.13 12.04 -8.14
CA LEU A 252 3.29 12.48 -7.36
C LEU A 252 3.01 13.83 -6.69
N PHE A 253 2.55 14.82 -7.47
CA PHE A 253 2.27 16.14 -6.91
C PHE A 253 1.14 16.10 -5.88
N LEU A 254 0.14 15.27 -6.10
CA LEU A 254 -0.92 15.01 -5.12
C LEU A 254 -0.37 14.37 -3.84
N ALA A 255 0.48 13.36 -3.95
CA ALA A 255 1.12 12.70 -2.80
C ALA A 255 1.99 13.68 -1.99
N LEU A 256 2.72 14.59 -2.65
CA LEU A 256 3.47 15.66 -1.99
C LEU A 256 2.54 16.61 -1.23
N GLN A 257 1.41 17.00 -1.82
CA GLN A 257 0.40 17.81 -1.14
C GLN A 257 -0.24 17.09 0.05
N ILE A 258 -0.51 15.79 -0.05
CA ILE A 258 -0.99 14.96 1.06
C ILE A 258 0.07 14.93 2.15
N ALA A 259 1.32 14.63 1.82
CA ALA A 259 2.41 14.59 2.79
C ALA A 259 2.56 15.91 3.56
N LYS A 260 2.41 17.06 2.88
CA LYS A 260 2.44 18.38 3.51
C LYS A 260 1.27 18.60 4.47
N ASN A 261 0.05 18.24 4.05
CA ASN A 261 -1.18 18.64 4.76
C ASN A 261 -1.58 17.68 5.88
N MET A 262 -1.17 16.40 5.81
CA MET A 262 -1.48 15.44 6.87
C MET A 262 -0.63 15.75 8.10
N ARG A 263 -1.31 16.22 9.15
CA ARG A 263 -0.68 16.50 10.45
C ARG A 263 -0.47 15.19 11.18
N ILE A 264 0.68 15.04 11.81
CA ILE A 264 0.95 13.96 12.75
C ILE A 264 0.18 14.31 14.02
N GLU A 265 -0.80 13.49 14.36
CA GLU A 265 -1.48 13.62 15.64
C GLU A 265 -0.44 13.34 16.73
N GLY A 266 -0.16 14.35 17.55
CA GLY A 266 0.88 14.27 18.58
C GLY A 266 0.57 13.16 19.59
N ARG A 267 1.55 12.29 19.82
CA ARG A 267 1.67 11.53 21.07
C ARG A 267 2.29 12.40 22.15
#